data_af313eb8a163f8740fc7be397da99281
#
_entry.id   af313eb8a163f8740fc7be397da99281
#
_cell.length_a   1.000
_cell.length_b   1.000
_cell.length_c   1.000
_cell.angle_alpha   90.00
_cell.angle_beta   90.00
_cell.angle_gamma   90.00
#
_symmetry.space_group_name_H-M   'P 1'
#
loop_
_entity.id
_entity.type
_entity.pdbx_description
1 polymer ?
#
loop_
_entity_poly.entity_id
_entity_poly.type
_entity_poly.pdbx_seq_one_letter_code
_entity_poly.pdbx_strand_id
1 'polypeptide(L)'
;SLTFRMIPYADPRSGLKRLRDGFALDWGVLGIGEPVARALRQEVKGLRVFPGLAGPACSVPSTQQGLWCFLRGQNRGILFDLTERIRSLLGEAFVLDDAMDTFFYADGRDLSGYEDGTENPCDGAAHDAAVVRAEDGLMGSSFVAVQRWEHDLERFRSYSSDQRDAIMGRRAETNVEIEDAPASAHVKRSAQESYVPPAFMVRRSMPWQTAHQQGLEFIAYVESLDRFERVLRRMIGADDGIVDGLFTFSRPVTGGYYWCPPISGTRLNFSSLGI
;
A
#
# COMPACT_ATOMS: atom_id res chain seq x y z
N SER A 1 3.52 -2.49 9.95
CA SER A 1 3.38 -1.22 9.23
C SER A 1 3.48 -0.06 10.21
N LEU A 2 4.34 0.90 9.94
CA LEU A 2 4.55 2.09 10.77
C LEU A 2 4.31 3.33 9.93
N THR A 3 3.63 4.34 10.46
CA THR A 3 3.57 5.67 9.85
C THR A 3 4.12 6.72 10.80
N PHE A 4 4.80 7.72 10.24
CA PHE A 4 5.38 8.82 11.01
C PHE A 4 4.88 10.14 10.46
N ARG A 5 4.35 10.95 11.36
CA ARG A 5 3.97 12.32 11.10
C ARG A 5 5.18 13.24 11.32
N MET A 6 5.40 14.15 10.41
CA MET A 6 6.41 15.20 10.59
C MET A 6 5.90 16.25 11.58
N ILE A 7 6.77 16.68 12.50
CA ILE A 7 6.46 17.77 13.42
C ILE A 7 6.45 19.09 12.63
N PRO A 8 5.39 19.92 12.76
CA PRO A 8 5.31 21.20 12.09
C PRO A 8 6.54 22.08 12.39
N TYR A 9 7.09 22.71 11.34
CA TYR A 9 8.26 23.59 11.39
C TYR A 9 9.59 22.93 11.78
N ALA A 10 9.63 21.63 12.08
CA ALA A 10 10.89 20.93 12.30
C ALA A 10 11.64 20.72 10.98
N ASP A 11 12.98 20.81 11.01
CA ASP A 11 13.81 20.45 9.85
C ASP A 11 14.04 18.93 9.82
N PRO A 12 13.53 18.21 8.81
CA PRO A 12 13.64 16.77 8.76
C PRO A 12 15.04 16.27 8.34
N ARG A 13 15.94 17.15 7.85
CA ARG A 13 17.21 16.76 7.21
C ARG A 13 18.09 15.89 8.10
N SER A 14 18.28 16.30 9.35
CA SER A 14 19.18 15.58 10.25
C SER A 14 18.66 14.18 10.59
N GLY A 15 17.37 14.04 10.83
CA GLY A 15 16.70 12.76 11.05
C GLY A 15 16.78 11.85 9.82
N LEU A 16 16.50 12.39 8.64
CA LEU A 16 16.56 11.64 7.39
C LEU A 16 17.99 11.17 7.06
N LYS A 17 19.02 11.99 7.31
CA LYS A 17 20.43 11.58 7.15
C LYS A 17 20.77 10.40 8.06
N ARG A 18 20.42 10.49 9.35
CA ARG A 18 20.62 9.36 10.28
C ARG A 18 19.84 8.12 9.86
N LEU A 19 18.59 8.30 9.39
CA LEU A 19 17.78 7.20 8.89
C LEU A 19 18.42 6.55 7.65
N ARG A 20 18.85 7.34 6.66
CA ARG A 20 19.57 6.83 5.46
C ARG A 20 20.78 6.00 5.84
N ASP A 21 21.58 6.48 6.80
CA ASP A 21 22.85 5.86 7.19
C ASP A 21 22.66 4.66 8.14
N GLY A 22 21.54 4.62 8.88
CA GLY A 22 21.28 3.62 9.91
C GLY A 22 20.17 2.62 9.58
N PHE A 23 19.41 2.80 8.51
CA PHE A 23 18.37 1.86 8.10
C PHE A 23 19.00 0.69 7.33
N ALA A 24 18.93 -0.51 7.88
CA ALA A 24 19.43 -1.70 7.19
C ALA A 24 18.35 -2.23 6.22
N LEU A 25 18.75 -2.61 5.01
CA LEU A 25 17.84 -3.00 3.93
C LEU A 25 17.06 -4.30 4.20
N ASP A 26 17.56 -5.13 5.10
CA ASP A 26 16.89 -6.35 5.57
C ASP A 26 15.78 -6.07 6.60
N TRP A 27 15.73 -4.87 7.19
CA TRP A 27 14.64 -4.52 8.10
C TRP A 27 13.28 -4.45 7.40
N GLY A 28 13.27 -4.04 6.13
CA GLY A 28 12.03 -3.90 5.37
C GLY A 28 12.09 -2.83 4.30
N VAL A 29 11.00 -2.11 4.11
CA VAL A 29 10.86 -1.04 3.11
C VAL A 29 10.60 0.29 3.81
N LEU A 30 11.22 1.34 3.29
CA LEU A 30 11.00 2.73 3.69
C LEU A 30 10.33 3.50 2.55
N GLY A 31 9.23 4.18 2.84
CA GLY A 31 8.55 5.10 1.95
C GLY A 31 8.55 6.53 2.49
N ILE A 32 8.78 7.50 1.61
CA ILE A 32 8.82 8.93 1.93
C ILE A 32 7.63 9.60 1.26
N GLY A 33 6.80 10.27 2.06
CA GLY A 33 5.61 10.98 1.59
C GLY A 33 5.94 12.37 1.03
N GLU A 34 5.06 12.90 0.18
CA GLU A 34 5.17 14.24 -0.40
C GLU A 34 5.37 15.34 0.66
N PRO A 35 4.72 15.30 1.85
CA PRO A 35 4.95 16.32 2.88
C PRO A 35 6.43 16.50 3.28
N VAL A 36 7.22 15.45 3.25
CA VAL A 36 8.66 15.50 3.55
C VAL A 36 9.42 16.13 2.39
N ALA A 37 9.17 15.73 1.15
CA ALA A 37 9.80 16.32 -0.03
C ALA A 37 9.54 17.83 -0.09
N ARG A 38 8.30 18.25 0.14
CA ARG A 38 7.90 19.65 0.19
C ARG A 38 8.59 20.44 1.31
N ALA A 39 8.71 19.85 2.51
CA ALA A 39 9.43 20.49 3.62
C ALA A 39 10.92 20.69 3.31
N LEU A 40 11.51 19.81 2.52
CA LEU A 40 12.88 19.93 2.01
C LEU A 40 13.02 20.89 0.83
N ARG A 41 11.90 21.40 0.30
CA ARG A 41 11.83 22.19 -0.95
C ARG A 41 12.37 21.43 -2.15
N GLN A 42 12.09 20.13 -2.17
CA GLN A 42 12.44 19.22 -3.27
C GLN A 42 11.16 18.67 -3.91
N GLU A 43 11.28 18.33 -5.17
CA GLU A 43 10.23 17.64 -5.91
C GLU A 43 10.74 16.25 -6.29
N VAL A 44 9.97 15.23 -5.94
CA VAL A 44 10.15 13.88 -6.45
C VAL A 44 9.06 13.69 -7.52
N LYS A 45 9.45 13.70 -8.78
CA LYS A 45 8.53 13.65 -9.93
C LYS A 45 7.58 12.45 -9.80
N GLY A 46 6.28 12.71 -9.86
CA GLY A 46 5.24 11.68 -9.71
C GLY A 46 4.78 11.43 -8.27
N LEU A 47 5.54 11.86 -7.26
CA LEU A 47 5.10 11.80 -5.86
C LEU A 47 4.07 12.91 -5.59
N ARG A 48 2.97 12.54 -4.97
CA ARG A 48 1.90 13.45 -4.56
C ARG A 48 1.24 12.99 -3.28
N VAL A 49 0.47 13.84 -2.67
CA VAL A 49 -0.43 13.48 -1.56
C VAL A 49 -1.53 12.55 -2.11
N PHE A 50 -1.87 11.52 -1.34
CA PHE A 50 -2.99 10.66 -1.69
C PHE A 50 -4.28 11.50 -1.79
N PRO A 51 -4.99 11.49 -2.91
CA PRO A 51 -6.24 12.25 -3.04
C PRO A 51 -7.35 11.54 -2.24
N GLY A 52 -8.15 12.31 -1.51
CA GLY A 52 -9.42 11.77 -1.04
C GLY A 52 -10.32 11.52 -2.25
N LEU A 53 -10.88 10.31 -2.36
CA LEU A 53 -11.72 9.93 -3.49
C LEU A 53 -13.14 9.59 -3.01
N ALA A 54 -14.13 9.87 -3.83
CA ALA A 54 -15.52 9.51 -3.58
C ALA A 54 -16.15 8.89 -4.83
N GLY A 55 -16.84 7.78 -4.64
CA GLY A 55 -17.69 7.13 -5.62
C GLY A 55 -19.17 7.28 -5.24
N PRO A 56 -20.09 6.68 -6.02
CA PRO A 56 -21.53 6.77 -5.77
C PRO A 56 -21.99 6.25 -4.40
N ALA A 57 -21.29 5.26 -3.84
CA ALA A 57 -21.69 4.59 -2.60
C ALA A 57 -20.54 4.37 -1.60
N CYS A 58 -19.35 4.93 -1.86
CA CYS A 58 -18.19 4.74 -1.02
C CYS A 58 -17.24 5.94 -1.07
N SER A 59 -16.37 6.03 -0.07
CA SER A 59 -15.32 7.04 -0.03
C SER A 59 -14.01 6.42 0.42
N VAL A 60 -12.91 7.00 -0.04
CA VAL A 60 -11.54 6.62 0.31
C VAL A 60 -10.87 7.84 0.92
N PRO A 61 -10.53 7.81 2.22
CA PRO A 61 -9.92 8.96 2.87
C PRO A 61 -8.47 9.17 2.46
N SER A 62 -7.99 10.41 2.54
CA SER A 62 -6.57 10.73 2.55
C SER A 62 -6.11 10.87 3.99
N THR A 63 -5.15 10.04 4.38
CA THR A 63 -4.48 10.10 5.69
C THR A 63 -2.96 10.18 5.50
N GLN A 64 -2.54 10.96 4.49
CA GLN A 64 -1.14 11.06 4.08
C GLN A 64 -0.22 11.43 5.24
N GLN A 65 0.80 10.60 5.48
CA GLN A 65 1.85 10.84 6.47
C GLN A 65 3.20 11.18 5.81
N GLY A 66 4.15 11.63 6.63
CA GLY A 66 5.48 12.00 6.17
C GLY A 66 6.33 10.80 5.77
N LEU A 67 6.30 9.73 6.58
CA LEU A 67 7.04 8.50 6.32
C LEU A 67 6.16 7.28 6.58
N TRP A 68 6.50 6.21 5.87
CA TRP A 68 5.96 4.87 6.08
C TRP A 68 7.11 3.86 6.11
N CYS A 69 7.03 2.88 7.03
CA CYS A 69 7.96 1.76 7.08
C CYS A 69 7.17 0.46 7.16
N PHE A 70 7.56 -0.52 6.34
CA PHE A 70 7.03 -1.87 6.43
C PHE A 70 8.14 -2.82 6.87
N LEU A 71 8.18 -3.12 8.16
CA LEU A 71 9.21 -3.97 8.76
C LEU A 71 8.85 -5.44 8.57
N ARG A 72 9.86 -6.27 8.38
CA ARG A 72 9.73 -7.72 8.19
C ARG A 72 10.33 -8.47 9.37
N GLY A 73 9.61 -9.46 9.85
CA GLY A 73 10.11 -10.33 10.92
C GLY A 73 9.02 -11.23 11.48
N GLN A 74 9.44 -12.32 12.11
CA GLN A 74 8.55 -13.26 12.80
C GLN A 74 8.58 -13.07 14.32
N ASN A 75 9.52 -12.29 14.83
CA ASN A 75 9.68 -12.02 16.25
C ASN A 75 9.23 -10.60 16.57
N ARG A 76 8.14 -10.49 17.31
CA ARG A 76 7.54 -9.20 17.68
C ARG A 76 8.46 -8.33 18.54
N GLY A 77 9.31 -8.93 19.39
CA GLY A 77 10.29 -8.20 20.17
C GLY A 77 11.34 -7.53 19.28
N ILE A 78 11.84 -8.24 18.28
CA ILE A 78 12.78 -7.67 17.29
C ILE A 78 12.11 -6.52 16.52
N LEU A 79 10.85 -6.68 16.11
CA LEU A 79 10.13 -5.61 15.41
C LEU A 79 9.91 -4.39 16.30
N PHE A 80 9.69 -4.58 17.59
CA PHE A 80 9.64 -3.51 18.57
C PHE A 80 10.98 -2.76 18.66
N ASP A 81 12.09 -3.49 18.83
CA ASP A 81 13.44 -2.89 18.90
C ASP A 81 13.78 -2.12 17.63
N LEU A 82 13.43 -2.63 16.45
CA LEU A 82 13.60 -1.94 15.17
C LEU A 82 12.76 -0.66 15.11
N THR A 83 11.52 -0.69 15.61
CA THR A 83 10.66 0.49 15.69
C THR A 83 11.30 1.58 16.56
N GLU A 84 11.79 1.22 17.75
CA GLU A 84 12.48 2.15 18.64
C GLU A 84 13.79 2.67 18.02
N ARG A 85 14.50 1.82 17.29
CA ARG A 85 15.68 2.24 16.56
C ARG A 85 15.36 3.29 15.48
N ILE A 86 14.31 3.07 14.69
CA ILE A 86 13.86 4.04 13.67
C ILE A 86 13.42 5.35 14.33
N ARG A 87 12.67 5.30 15.43
CA ARG A 87 12.29 6.50 16.20
C ARG A 87 13.50 7.29 16.64
N SER A 88 14.52 6.61 17.19
CA SER A 88 15.78 7.24 17.61
C SER A 88 16.53 7.88 16.44
N LEU A 89 16.58 7.23 15.28
CA LEU A 89 17.21 7.78 14.07
C LEU A 89 16.50 9.04 13.57
N LEU A 90 15.18 9.03 13.56
CA LEU A 90 14.36 10.15 13.11
C LEU A 90 14.43 11.36 14.07
N GLY A 91 14.59 11.12 15.38
CA GLY A 91 14.69 12.15 16.40
C GLY A 91 13.43 13.01 16.50
N GLU A 92 13.62 14.30 16.85
CA GLU A 92 12.52 15.20 17.18
C GLU A 92 11.74 15.75 15.95
N ALA A 93 12.21 15.48 14.74
CA ALA A 93 11.52 15.96 13.54
C ALA A 93 10.29 15.13 13.16
N PHE A 94 10.17 13.93 13.72
CA PHE A 94 9.07 13.00 13.43
C PHE A 94 8.53 12.36 14.69
N VAL A 95 7.25 12.04 14.67
CA VAL A 95 6.59 11.26 15.73
C VAL A 95 5.92 10.05 15.09
N LEU A 96 6.04 8.90 15.75
CA LEU A 96 5.28 7.71 15.36
C LEU A 96 3.79 8.02 15.53
N ASP A 97 3.05 7.96 14.45
CA ASP A 97 1.63 8.28 14.39
C ASP A 97 0.77 7.03 14.53
N ASP A 98 1.16 5.97 13.83
CA ASP A 98 0.47 4.67 13.89
C ASP A 98 1.46 3.52 13.74
N ALA A 99 1.15 2.41 14.42
CA ALA A 99 1.87 1.15 14.32
C ALA A 99 0.87 0.00 14.27
N MET A 100 0.85 -0.73 13.15
CA MET A 100 -0.06 -1.86 12.95
C MET A 100 0.75 -3.15 12.75
N ASP A 101 0.53 -4.10 13.65
CA ASP A 101 1.02 -5.46 13.47
C ASP A 101 0.18 -6.17 12.40
N THR A 102 0.86 -6.76 11.43
CA THR A 102 0.26 -7.59 10.39
C THR A 102 0.77 -9.01 10.51
N PHE A 103 0.05 -9.98 9.97
CA PHE A 103 0.41 -11.37 10.08
C PHE A 103 0.09 -12.17 8.81
N PHE A 104 0.81 -13.27 8.63
CA PHE A 104 0.54 -14.22 7.56
C PHE A 104 -0.65 -15.11 7.97
N TYR A 105 -1.63 -15.27 7.09
CA TYR A 105 -2.85 -16.01 7.34
C TYR A 105 -3.11 -17.04 6.22
N ALA A 106 -3.42 -18.29 6.61
CA ALA A 106 -3.94 -19.35 5.76
C ALA A 106 -3.27 -19.43 4.36
N ASP A 107 -1.96 -19.62 4.33
CA ASP A 107 -1.16 -19.76 3.10
C ASP A 107 -1.21 -18.55 2.12
N GLY A 108 -1.41 -17.36 2.67
CA GLY A 108 -1.44 -16.11 1.88
C GLY A 108 -2.85 -15.64 1.52
N ARG A 109 -3.86 -16.12 2.22
CA ARG A 109 -5.24 -15.65 2.07
C ARG A 109 -5.49 -14.38 2.86
N ASP A 110 -6.46 -13.61 2.40
CA ASP A 110 -7.11 -12.59 3.19
C ASP A 110 -8.06 -13.21 4.23
N LEU A 111 -8.46 -12.44 5.25
CA LEU A 111 -9.40 -12.88 6.31
C LEU A 111 -10.80 -13.24 5.77
N SER A 112 -11.15 -12.80 4.57
CA SER A 112 -12.33 -13.25 3.84
C SER A 112 -12.27 -14.73 3.42
N GLY A 113 -11.06 -15.33 3.43
CA GLY A 113 -10.80 -16.70 3.01
C GLY A 113 -10.41 -16.84 1.53
N TYR A 114 -10.40 -15.74 0.76
CA TYR A 114 -9.95 -15.74 -0.64
C TYR A 114 -8.44 -15.47 -0.73
N GLU A 115 -7.80 -15.99 -1.78
CA GLU A 115 -6.39 -15.74 -2.04
C GLU A 115 -6.15 -14.29 -2.44
N ASP A 116 -5.16 -13.64 -1.81
CA ASP A 116 -4.70 -12.32 -2.21
C ASP A 116 -3.48 -12.44 -3.14
N GLY A 117 -3.39 -11.51 -4.10
CA GLY A 117 -2.23 -11.41 -4.96
C GLY A 117 -2.13 -12.45 -6.09
N THR A 118 -3.18 -13.22 -6.39
CA THR A 118 -3.19 -14.22 -7.47
C THR A 118 -2.68 -13.64 -8.80
N GLU A 119 -3.09 -12.43 -9.15
CA GLU A 119 -2.70 -11.74 -10.40
C GLU A 119 -1.45 -10.85 -10.22
N ASN A 120 -0.60 -11.11 -9.23
CA ASN A 120 0.67 -10.41 -9.15
C ASN A 120 1.55 -10.79 -10.33
N PRO A 121 2.15 -9.82 -11.02
CA PRO A 121 3.18 -10.12 -12.00
C PRO A 121 4.37 -10.80 -11.34
N CYS A 122 5.04 -11.71 -12.06
CA CYS A 122 6.18 -12.48 -11.58
C CYS A 122 7.47 -12.06 -12.29
N ASP A 123 8.60 -12.43 -11.74
CA ASP A 123 9.94 -12.28 -12.32
C ASP A 123 10.21 -10.86 -12.88
N GLY A 124 10.65 -10.77 -14.13
CA GLY A 124 10.93 -9.50 -14.80
C GLY A 124 9.71 -8.57 -14.89
N ALA A 125 8.50 -9.13 -15.08
CA ALA A 125 7.27 -8.36 -15.14
C ALA A 125 6.92 -7.72 -13.78
N ALA A 126 7.26 -8.34 -12.66
CA ALA A 126 7.10 -7.74 -11.34
C ALA A 126 8.01 -6.52 -11.16
N HIS A 127 9.26 -6.62 -11.63
CA HIS A 127 10.18 -5.49 -11.62
C HIS A 127 9.65 -4.34 -12.50
N ASP A 128 9.15 -4.63 -13.70
CA ASP A 128 8.61 -3.64 -14.63
C ASP A 128 7.34 -2.96 -14.10
N ALA A 129 6.56 -3.67 -13.32
CA ALA A 129 5.36 -3.13 -12.70
C ALA A 129 5.67 -2.21 -11.50
N ALA A 130 6.70 -2.53 -10.72
CA ALA A 130 6.96 -1.90 -9.44
C ALA A 130 8.09 -0.86 -9.45
N VAL A 131 9.08 -0.96 -10.36
CA VAL A 131 10.33 -0.18 -10.29
C VAL A 131 10.40 0.84 -11.42
N VAL A 132 10.72 2.08 -11.06
CA VAL A 132 10.93 3.19 -12.01
C VAL A 132 12.19 2.93 -12.83
N ARG A 133 12.05 2.98 -14.16
CA ARG A 133 13.15 2.80 -15.12
C ARG A 133 13.60 4.09 -15.80
N ALA A 134 12.96 5.22 -15.48
CA ALA A 134 13.29 6.51 -16.05
C ALA A 134 14.66 7.02 -15.57
N GLU A 135 15.35 7.79 -16.42
CA GLU A 135 16.70 8.33 -16.12
C GLU A 135 16.68 9.56 -15.20
N ASP A 136 15.54 10.12 -14.87
CA ASP A 136 15.35 11.41 -14.17
C ASP A 136 15.76 11.41 -12.68
N GLY A 137 16.79 10.66 -12.28
CA GLY A 137 17.24 10.55 -10.88
C GLY A 137 16.38 9.61 -10.01
N LEU A 138 15.35 8.99 -10.59
CA LEU A 138 14.43 8.08 -9.89
C LEU A 138 14.67 6.61 -10.24
N MET A 139 15.59 6.32 -11.17
CA MET A 139 15.87 4.95 -11.62
C MET A 139 16.16 4.03 -10.42
N GLY A 140 15.48 2.87 -10.38
CA GLY A 140 15.60 1.90 -9.30
C GLY A 140 14.76 2.22 -8.06
N SER A 141 14.04 3.34 -8.05
CA SER A 141 13.03 3.63 -7.00
C SER A 141 11.69 2.96 -7.31
N SER A 142 10.76 3.05 -6.38
CA SER A 142 9.39 2.59 -6.53
C SER A 142 8.45 3.60 -5.88
N PHE A 143 7.21 3.67 -6.34
CA PHE A 143 6.14 4.27 -5.54
C PHE A 143 5.34 3.19 -4.86
N VAL A 144 4.70 3.55 -3.75
CA VAL A 144 3.81 2.64 -3.03
C VAL A 144 2.54 3.35 -2.61
N ALA A 145 1.40 2.69 -2.84
CA ALA A 145 0.12 3.05 -2.27
C ALA A 145 -0.15 2.15 -1.06
N VAL A 146 -0.46 2.75 0.07
CA VAL A 146 -0.74 2.04 1.33
C VAL A 146 -2.12 2.43 1.82
N GLN A 147 -2.95 1.43 2.08
CA GLN A 147 -4.30 1.61 2.61
C GLN A 147 -4.59 0.55 3.67
N ARG A 148 -5.19 0.96 4.77
CA ARG A 148 -5.81 0.03 5.71
C ARG A 148 -7.27 -0.15 5.33
N TRP A 149 -7.65 -1.39 5.08
CA TRP A 149 -9.03 -1.80 4.82
C TRP A 149 -9.59 -2.49 6.05
N GLU A 150 -10.75 -2.07 6.50
CA GLU A 150 -11.51 -2.68 7.59
C GLU A 150 -12.60 -3.58 7.02
N HIS A 151 -12.66 -4.84 7.48
CA HIS A 151 -13.60 -5.84 7.01
C HIS A 151 -14.71 -6.09 8.03
N ASP A 152 -15.95 -5.99 7.59
CA ASP A 152 -17.11 -6.53 8.28
C ASP A 152 -17.26 -8.03 7.93
N LEU A 153 -16.47 -8.85 8.62
CA LEU A 153 -16.48 -10.30 8.37
C LEU A 153 -17.76 -10.98 8.84
N GLU A 154 -18.49 -10.42 9.80
CA GLU A 154 -19.81 -10.94 10.21
C GLU A 154 -20.79 -10.81 9.06
N ARG A 155 -20.89 -9.61 8.48
CA ARG A 155 -21.68 -9.37 7.29
C ARG A 155 -21.27 -10.26 6.12
N PHE A 156 -19.95 -10.36 5.85
CA PHE A 156 -19.47 -11.18 4.75
C PHE A 156 -19.84 -12.67 4.92
N ARG A 157 -19.73 -13.20 6.14
CA ARG A 157 -20.13 -14.57 6.46
C ARG A 157 -21.64 -14.81 6.42
N SER A 158 -22.45 -13.77 6.55
CA SER A 158 -23.92 -13.88 6.41
C SER A 158 -24.37 -14.12 4.97
N TYR A 159 -23.52 -13.83 3.98
CA TYR A 159 -23.77 -14.15 2.57
C TYR A 159 -23.59 -15.66 2.31
N SER A 160 -24.36 -16.20 1.37
CA SER A 160 -24.12 -17.57 0.88
C SER A 160 -22.75 -17.69 0.20
N SER A 161 -22.23 -18.92 0.04
CA SER A 161 -20.97 -19.15 -0.70
C SER A 161 -21.03 -18.55 -2.10
N ASP A 162 -22.11 -18.76 -2.84
CA ASP A 162 -22.28 -18.24 -4.19
C ASP A 162 -22.30 -16.70 -4.22
N GLN A 163 -22.91 -16.07 -3.22
CA GLN A 163 -22.89 -14.59 -3.11
C GLN A 163 -21.47 -14.06 -2.82
N ARG A 164 -20.73 -14.73 -1.93
CA ARG A 164 -19.34 -14.36 -1.64
C ARG A 164 -18.44 -14.54 -2.87
N ASP A 165 -18.58 -15.67 -3.55
CA ASP A 165 -17.88 -15.94 -4.80
C ASP A 165 -18.23 -14.90 -5.88
N ALA A 166 -19.50 -14.50 -5.99
CA ALA A 166 -19.92 -13.46 -6.92
C ALA A 166 -19.35 -12.06 -6.59
N ILE A 167 -19.21 -11.71 -5.29
CA ILE A 167 -18.54 -10.50 -4.84
C ILE A 167 -17.07 -10.48 -5.26
N MET A 168 -16.36 -11.59 -5.03
CA MET A 168 -14.95 -11.70 -5.36
C MET A 168 -14.70 -11.92 -6.85
N GLY A 169 -15.59 -12.66 -7.52
CA GLY A 169 -15.44 -13.10 -8.90
C GLY A 169 -14.60 -14.37 -9.05
N ARG A 170 -14.32 -15.07 -7.94
CA ARG A 170 -13.55 -16.33 -7.88
C ARG A 170 -14.19 -17.31 -6.92
N ARG A 171 -13.94 -18.61 -7.15
CA ARG A 171 -14.32 -19.66 -6.22
C ARG A 171 -13.36 -19.70 -5.04
N ALA A 172 -13.86 -19.63 -3.81
CA ALA A 172 -13.01 -19.62 -2.61
C ALA A 172 -12.13 -20.88 -2.48
N GLU A 173 -12.64 -22.05 -2.85
CA GLU A 173 -11.95 -23.33 -2.70
C GLU A 173 -10.86 -23.55 -3.74
N THR A 174 -11.10 -23.17 -4.98
CA THR A 174 -10.23 -23.48 -6.13
C THR A 174 -9.49 -22.29 -6.70
N ASN A 175 -9.84 -21.08 -6.25
CA ASN A 175 -9.36 -19.80 -6.77
C ASN A 175 -9.63 -19.57 -8.28
N VAL A 176 -10.46 -20.42 -8.89
CA VAL A 176 -10.83 -20.30 -10.31
C VAL A 176 -11.75 -19.09 -10.50
N GLU A 177 -11.44 -18.27 -11.50
CA GLU A 177 -12.24 -17.14 -11.88
C GLU A 177 -13.61 -17.57 -12.44
N ILE A 178 -14.66 -16.81 -12.09
CA ILE A 178 -16.02 -17.06 -12.54
C ILE A 178 -16.25 -16.25 -13.81
N GLU A 179 -16.42 -16.93 -14.94
CA GLU A 179 -16.58 -16.31 -16.27
C GLU A 179 -17.76 -15.32 -16.29
N ASP A 180 -18.93 -15.75 -15.78
CA ASP A 180 -20.17 -14.97 -15.71
C ASP A 180 -20.30 -14.14 -14.42
N ALA A 181 -19.19 -13.83 -13.73
CA ALA A 181 -19.24 -12.97 -12.54
C ALA A 181 -19.89 -11.61 -12.84
N PRO A 182 -20.59 -11.01 -11.88
CA PRO A 182 -21.19 -9.68 -12.04
C PRO A 182 -20.17 -8.61 -12.44
N ALA A 183 -20.60 -7.55 -13.11
CA ALA A 183 -19.72 -6.43 -13.46
C ALA A 183 -19.09 -5.74 -12.23
N SER A 184 -19.74 -5.87 -11.05
CA SER A 184 -19.22 -5.40 -9.76
C SER A 184 -18.26 -6.35 -9.08
N ALA A 185 -18.01 -7.56 -9.62
CA ALA A 185 -17.08 -8.52 -9.03
C ALA A 185 -15.67 -7.93 -8.94
N HIS A 186 -15.01 -8.13 -7.79
CA HIS A 186 -13.70 -7.53 -7.50
C HIS A 186 -12.65 -7.84 -8.59
N VAL A 187 -12.58 -9.09 -9.05
CA VAL A 187 -11.66 -9.46 -10.12
C VAL A 187 -11.85 -8.62 -11.39
N LYS A 188 -13.09 -8.30 -11.77
CA LYS A 188 -13.41 -7.47 -12.95
C LYS A 188 -13.12 -5.99 -12.70
N ARG A 189 -13.34 -5.50 -11.48
CA ARG A 189 -13.06 -4.10 -11.11
C ARG A 189 -11.56 -3.83 -10.99
N SER A 190 -10.79 -4.81 -10.55
CA SER A 190 -9.35 -4.71 -10.33
C SER A 190 -8.49 -5.28 -11.46
N ALA A 191 -9.07 -5.72 -12.59
CA ALA A 191 -8.37 -6.30 -13.74
C ALA A 191 -7.34 -5.32 -14.32
N GLN A 192 -6.05 -5.51 -13.99
CA GLN A 192 -4.95 -4.58 -14.28
C GLN A 192 -4.62 -4.54 -15.78
N GLU A 193 -4.73 -5.68 -16.47
CA GLU A 193 -4.48 -5.88 -17.89
C GLU A 193 -5.52 -5.17 -18.78
N SER A 194 -6.72 -4.91 -18.25
CA SER A 194 -7.82 -4.31 -19.02
C SER A 194 -7.68 -2.80 -19.25
N TYR A 195 -6.66 -2.16 -18.66
CA TYR A 195 -6.37 -0.75 -18.89
C TYR A 195 -5.47 -0.52 -20.11
N VAL A 196 -5.53 0.69 -20.66
CA VAL A 196 -4.64 1.11 -21.75
C VAL A 196 -3.92 2.42 -21.33
N PRO A 197 -2.60 2.37 -21.11
CA PRO A 197 -1.75 1.17 -20.95
C PRO A 197 -2.15 0.35 -19.72
N PRO A 198 -1.74 -0.93 -19.63
CA PRO A 198 -2.04 -1.79 -18.49
C PRO A 198 -1.58 -1.18 -17.15
N ALA A 199 -2.34 -1.42 -16.08
CA ALA A 199 -2.12 -0.83 -14.76
C ALA A 199 -1.51 -1.85 -13.77
N PHE A 200 -0.51 -2.61 -14.21
CA PHE A 200 0.12 -3.64 -13.37
C PHE A 200 0.78 -3.04 -12.14
N MET A 201 0.63 -3.73 -11.01
CA MET A 201 1.23 -3.41 -9.72
C MET A 201 1.65 -4.70 -8.99
N VAL A 202 2.59 -4.60 -8.07
CA VAL A 202 2.98 -5.71 -7.19
C VAL A 202 2.35 -5.48 -5.83
N ARG A 203 1.41 -6.35 -5.46
CA ARG A 203 0.73 -6.30 -4.16
C ARG A 203 1.46 -7.15 -3.13
N ARG A 204 1.60 -6.63 -1.92
CA ARG A 204 2.21 -7.30 -0.75
C ARG A 204 1.40 -6.98 0.50
N SER A 205 0.10 -7.19 0.39
CA SER A 205 -0.84 -6.94 1.47
C SER A 205 -0.73 -7.99 2.57
N MET A 206 -1.13 -7.62 3.78
CA MET A 206 -1.09 -8.50 4.94
C MET A 206 -2.33 -8.26 5.82
N PRO A 207 -2.99 -9.31 6.30
CA PRO A 207 -4.03 -9.18 7.32
C PRO A 207 -3.56 -8.49 8.59
N TRP A 208 -4.48 -7.78 9.22
CA TRP A 208 -4.29 -7.19 10.55
C TRP A 208 -5.53 -7.43 11.43
N GLN A 209 -5.34 -7.37 12.75
CA GLN A 209 -6.42 -7.49 13.72
C GLN A 209 -6.10 -6.72 15.00
N THR A 210 -7.12 -6.11 15.57
CA THR A 210 -7.16 -5.58 16.93
C THR A 210 -8.26 -6.29 17.73
N ALA A 211 -8.52 -5.84 18.94
CA ALA A 211 -9.62 -6.41 19.76
C ALA A 211 -11.02 -6.20 19.13
N HIS A 212 -11.19 -5.20 18.27
CA HIS A 212 -12.52 -4.78 17.78
C HIS A 212 -12.63 -4.70 16.26
N GLN A 213 -11.52 -4.71 15.54
CA GLN A 213 -11.47 -4.48 14.10
C GLN A 213 -10.46 -5.44 13.47
N GLN A 214 -10.69 -5.79 12.23
CA GLN A 214 -9.79 -6.62 11.43
C GLN A 214 -9.91 -6.25 9.95
N GLY A 215 -8.93 -6.65 9.18
CA GLY A 215 -8.94 -6.40 7.75
C GLY A 215 -7.59 -6.61 7.09
N LEU A 216 -7.31 -5.79 6.06
CA LEU A 216 -6.13 -5.90 5.22
C LEU A 216 -5.33 -4.59 5.21
N GLU A 217 -4.06 -4.65 5.52
CA GLU A 217 -3.10 -3.60 5.19
C GLU A 217 -2.70 -3.80 3.73
N PHE A 218 -3.37 -3.08 2.85
CA PHE A 218 -3.14 -3.16 1.41
C PHE A 218 -1.90 -2.36 1.02
N ILE A 219 -0.95 -3.03 0.34
CA ILE A 219 0.31 -2.44 -0.07
C ILE A 219 0.51 -2.76 -1.55
N ALA A 220 0.60 -1.73 -2.39
CA ALA A 220 0.82 -1.87 -3.82
C ALA A 220 2.03 -1.06 -4.29
N TYR A 221 3.07 -1.75 -4.75
CA TYR A 221 4.24 -1.15 -5.36
C TYR A 221 4.01 -0.94 -6.86
N VAL A 222 4.33 0.25 -7.33
CA VAL A 222 4.09 0.67 -8.71
C VAL A 222 5.25 1.53 -9.23
N GLU A 223 5.50 1.48 -10.52
CA GLU A 223 6.42 2.42 -11.16
C GLU A 223 5.83 3.84 -11.25
N SER A 224 4.48 3.94 -11.27
CA SER A 224 3.73 5.20 -11.27
C SER A 224 2.45 5.07 -10.44
N LEU A 225 2.18 6.05 -9.58
CA LEU A 225 0.96 6.12 -8.77
C LEU A 225 -0.32 6.16 -9.62
N ASP A 226 -0.24 6.57 -10.87
CA ASP A 226 -1.39 6.60 -11.79
C ASP A 226 -1.96 5.20 -12.05
N ARG A 227 -1.12 4.15 -12.04
CA ARG A 227 -1.59 2.77 -12.20
C ARG A 227 -2.54 2.39 -11.07
N PHE A 228 -2.14 2.63 -9.83
CA PHE A 228 -2.98 2.34 -8.66
C PHE A 228 -4.25 3.20 -8.66
N GLU A 229 -4.12 4.51 -8.91
CA GLU A 229 -5.25 5.43 -8.86
C GLU A 229 -6.33 5.09 -9.90
N ARG A 230 -5.94 4.68 -11.10
CA ARG A 230 -6.87 4.22 -12.15
C ARG A 230 -7.68 3.00 -11.70
N VAL A 231 -7.03 2.02 -11.08
CA VAL A 231 -7.70 0.84 -10.55
C VAL A 231 -8.67 1.23 -9.43
N LEU A 232 -8.20 2.04 -8.47
CA LEU A 232 -9.04 2.49 -7.37
C LEU A 232 -10.26 3.31 -7.83
N ARG A 233 -10.10 4.19 -8.83
CA ARG A 233 -11.21 4.97 -9.41
C ARG A 233 -12.29 4.06 -10.02
N ARG A 234 -11.88 3.00 -10.71
CA ARG A 234 -12.82 1.99 -11.22
C ARG A 234 -13.51 1.24 -10.08
N MET A 235 -12.76 0.83 -9.04
CA MET A 235 -13.32 0.11 -7.89
C MET A 235 -14.40 0.94 -7.16
N ILE A 236 -14.18 2.23 -6.98
CA ILE A 236 -15.17 3.12 -6.36
C ILE A 236 -16.31 3.52 -7.29
N GLY A 237 -16.30 3.09 -8.54
CA GLY A 237 -17.33 3.42 -9.53
C GLY A 237 -17.27 4.87 -10.05
N ALA A 238 -16.12 5.54 -9.92
CA ALA A 238 -15.97 6.92 -10.37
C ALA A 238 -16.04 7.07 -11.90
N ASP A 239 -15.66 6.02 -12.63
CA ASP A 239 -15.58 6.06 -14.10
C ASP A 239 -16.86 5.60 -14.80
N ASP A 240 -17.65 4.69 -14.18
CA ASP A 240 -18.79 4.03 -14.84
C ASP A 240 -20.02 3.84 -13.92
N GLY A 241 -19.94 4.30 -12.67
CA GLY A 241 -21.01 4.16 -11.68
C GLY A 241 -21.09 2.77 -11.02
N ILE A 242 -20.28 1.80 -11.43
CA ILE A 242 -20.29 0.43 -10.90
C ILE A 242 -19.30 0.32 -9.76
N VAL A 243 -19.78 0.19 -8.55
CA VAL A 243 -18.95 0.02 -7.34
C VAL A 243 -18.55 -1.43 -7.19
N ASP A 244 -17.29 -1.66 -6.83
CA ASP A 244 -16.72 -2.97 -6.55
C ASP A 244 -17.47 -3.67 -5.39
N GLY A 245 -17.74 -4.94 -5.56
CA GLY A 245 -18.41 -5.77 -4.55
C GLY A 245 -17.70 -5.82 -3.20
N LEU A 246 -16.38 -5.60 -3.14
CA LEU A 246 -15.65 -5.48 -1.87
C LEU A 246 -16.29 -4.45 -0.92
N PHE A 247 -16.78 -3.34 -1.43
CA PHE A 247 -17.38 -2.28 -0.61
C PHE A 247 -18.67 -2.70 0.08
N THR A 248 -19.21 -3.89 -0.20
CA THR A 248 -20.34 -4.45 0.54
C THR A 248 -19.98 -4.89 1.96
N PHE A 249 -18.72 -5.23 2.21
CA PHE A 249 -18.24 -5.72 3.51
C PHE A 249 -16.88 -5.14 3.96
N SER A 250 -16.22 -4.40 3.11
CA SER A 250 -14.89 -3.84 3.37
C SER A 250 -14.83 -2.37 2.99
N ARG A 251 -14.06 -1.59 3.74
CA ARG A 251 -13.87 -0.16 3.46
C ARG A 251 -12.46 0.28 3.75
N PRO A 252 -11.84 1.14 2.94
CA PRO A 252 -10.56 1.75 3.26
C PRO A 252 -10.76 2.82 4.34
N VAL A 253 -9.94 2.77 5.38
CA VAL A 253 -9.96 3.73 6.50
C VAL A 253 -8.72 4.62 6.51
N THR A 254 -7.70 4.28 5.70
CA THR A 254 -6.52 5.13 5.45
C THR A 254 -6.20 5.18 3.96
N GLY A 255 -5.38 6.17 3.57
CA GLY A 255 -4.82 6.28 2.23
C GLY A 255 -3.57 7.16 2.23
N GLY A 256 -2.44 6.62 1.77
CA GLY A 256 -1.18 7.32 1.67
C GLY A 256 -0.36 6.86 0.47
N TYR A 257 0.36 7.80 -0.16
CA TYR A 257 1.34 7.57 -1.22
C TYR A 257 2.74 7.86 -0.72
N TYR A 258 3.67 6.98 -1.06
CA TYR A 258 5.07 7.15 -0.68
C TYR A 258 6.00 6.80 -1.83
N TRP A 259 7.13 7.46 -1.86
CA TRP A 259 8.25 7.12 -2.71
C TRP A 259 9.24 6.26 -1.93
N CYS A 260 9.55 5.08 -2.45
CA CYS A 260 10.58 4.19 -1.91
C CYS A 260 11.89 4.50 -2.64
N PRO A 261 12.89 5.06 -1.96
CA PRO A 261 14.12 5.50 -2.59
C PRO A 261 14.90 4.32 -3.18
N PRO A 262 15.68 4.54 -4.25
CA PRO A 262 16.52 3.50 -4.81
C PRO A 262 17.65 3.15 -3.85
N ILE A 263 18.26 1.99 -4.07
CA ILE A 263 19.40 1.50 -3.31
C ILE A 263 20.67 1.85 -4.08
N SER A 264 21.68 2.40 -3.39
CA SER A 264 23.02 2.63 -3.90
C SER A 264 24.05 1.92 -3.01
N GLY A 265 24.66 0.88 -3.56
CA GLY A 265 25.49 -0.03 -2.76
C GLY A 265 24.64 -0.75 -1.68
N THR A 266 24.92 -0.49 -0.42
CA THR A 266 24.23 -1.09 0.73
C THR A 266 23.28 -0.12 1.46
N ARG A 267 22.99 1.05 0.88
CA ARG A 267 22.23 2.12 1.54
C ARG A 267 21.10 2.65 0.67
N LEU A 268 20.13 3.27 1.32
CA LEU A 268 19.11 4.05 0.65
C LEU A 268 19.72 5.32 0.03
N ASN A 269 19.28 5.67 -1.16
CA ASN A 269 19.75 6.86 -1.86
C ASN A 269 18.69 7.97 -1.78
N PHE A 270 19.03 9.06 -1.08
CA PHE A 270 18.16 10.22 -0.89
C PHE A 270 18.57 11.42 -1.76
N SER A 271 19.34 11.21 -2.82
CA SER A 271 19.82 12.31 -3.69
C SER A 271 18.66 13.15 -4.27
N SER A 272 17.54 12.51 -4.63
CA SER A 272 16.33 13.21 -5.09
C SER A 272 15.69 14.11 -4.03
N LEU A 273 16.10 13.99 -2.77
CA LEU A 273 15.69 14.87 -1.66
C LEU A 273 16.77 15.91 -1.28
N GLY A 274 17.87 15.97 -2.02
CA GLY A 274 18.99 16.86 -1.72
C GLY A 274 19.76 16.49 -0.43
N ILE A 275 19.78 15.20 -0.07
CA ILE A 275 20.39 14.68 1.17
C ILE A 275 21.44 13.61 0.86
#